data_12a14fd775ea332e3bab9a7518def32d
#
_entry.id   12a14fd775ea332e3bab9a7518def32d
#
_cell.length_a   1.000
_cell.length_b   1.000
_cell.length_c   1.000
_cell.angle_alpha   90.00
_cell.angle_beta   90.00
_cell.angle_gamma   90.00
#
_symmetry.space_group_name_H-M   'P 1'
#
loop_
_entity.id
_entity.type
_entity.pdbx_description
1 polymer ?
#
loop_
_entity_poly.entity_id
_entity_poly.type
_entity_poly.pdbx_seq_one_letter_code
_entity_poly.pdbx_strand_id
1 'polypeptide(L)'
;ITIPRATGMAFNQDPESKLNYIKTLQDKGEKVAMLGDGLNDAGALKQSDVGIAVADDTNSFTPSSDVIMNGQKVVELNKYLSLTKDAMTIVKFTFAISFAYNVVGLSIAVLGYMSPLVAAILMPISSITVVAFTSAATWLRSRKYFSI
;
A
#
# COMPACT_ATOMS: atom_id res chain seq x y z
N ILE A 1 3.51 23.17 8.51
CA ILE A 1 3.51 21.67 8.55
C ILE A 1 4.51 21.31 9.62
N THR A 2 4.05 20.93 10.80
CA THR A 2 4.93 20.41 11.84
C THR A 2 5.16 18.93 11.52
N ILE A 3 6.31 18.64 10.90
CA ILE A 3 6.76 17.27 10.77
C ILE A 3 7.30 16.86 12.15
N PRO A 4 6.60 16.00 12.88
CA PRO A 4 7.09 15.59 14.19
C PRO A 4 8.38 14.78 13.98
N ARG A 5 9.49 15.27 14.48
CA ARG A 5 10.82 14.66 14.46
C ARG A 5 11.51 14.66 13.10
N ALA A 6 11.73 15.84 12.50
CA ALA A 6 12.81 15.98 11.52
C ALA A 6 14.14 15.67 12.22
N THR A 7 14.83 14.61 11.79
CA THR A 7 16.11 14.18 12.36
C THR A 7 17.31 14.87 11.71
N GLY A 8 17.10 15.54 10.58
CA GLY A 8 18.14 16.28 9.87
C GLY A 8 17.56 17.21 8.81
N MET A 9 18.30 18.21 8.44
CA MET A 9 18.00 19.11 7.33
C MET A 9 19.23 19.22 6.43
N ALA A 10 19.04 19.12 5.12
CA ALA A 10 20.06 19.36 4.11
C ALA A 10 19.54 20.42 3.15
N PHE A 11 20.34 21.46 2.94
CA PHE A 11 19.99 22.60 2.07
C PHE A 11 20.76 22.52 0.75
N ASN A 12 20.23 23.18 -0.30
CA ASN A 12 20.86 23.29 -1.61
C ASN A 12 21.23 21.93 -2.24
N GLN A 13 20.35 20.94 -2.06
CA GLN A 13 20.54 19.60 -2.65
C GLN A 13 20.15 19.61 -4.12
N ASP A 14 21.09 19.34 -5.00
CA ASP A 14 20.84 19.07 -6.40
C ASP A 14 20.22 17.67 -6.60
N PRO A 15 19.68 17.33 -7.78
CA PRO A 15 19.05 16.04 -8.04
C PRO A 15 19.97 14.84 -7.79
N GLU A 16 21.24 14.97 -8.10
CA GLU A 16 22.24 13.91 -7.91
C GLU A 16 22.56 13.68 -6.44
N SER A 17 22.71 14.75 -5.68
CA SER A 17 22.91 14.70 -4.23
C SER A 17 21.75 14.03 -3.51
N LYS A 18 20.50 14.33 -3.89
CA LYS A 18 19.29 13.67 -3.37
C LYS A 18 19.29 12.17 -3.67
N LEU A 19 19.59 11.79 -4.90
CA LEU A 19 19.71 10.39 -5.34
C LEU A 19 20.76 9.64 -4.51
N ASN A 20 21.95 10.21 -4.36
CA ASN A 20 23.05 9.60 -3.62
C ASN A 20 22.75 9.49 -2.13
N TYR A 21 22.03 10.45 -1.57
CA TYR A 21 21.57 10.40 -0.18
C TYR A 21 20.61 9.21 0.05
N ILE A 22 19.65 9.00 -0.86
CA ILE A 22 18.73 7.86 -0.79
C ILE A 22 19.51 6.54 -0.87
N LYS A 23 20.46 6.40 -1.80
CA LYS A 23 21.31 5.22 -1.90
C LYS A 23 22.06 4.95 -0.60
N THR A 24 22.63 6.00 0.00
CA THR A 24 23.36 5.89 1.27
C THR A 24 22.47 5.38 2.41
N LEU A 25 21.20 5.77 2.44
CA LEU A 25 20.25 5.24 3.43
C LEU A 25 19.90 3.77 3.16
N GLN A 26 19.66 3.42 1.88
CA GLN A 26 19.36 2.06 1.47
C GLN A 26 20.55 1.11 1.72
N ASP A 27 21.77 1.55 1.50
CA ASP A 27 23.00 0.79 1.80
C ASP A 27 23.16 0.49 3.31
N LYS A 28 22.56 1.33 4.17
CA LYS A 28 22.45 1.09 5.62
C LYS A 28 21.29 0.16 5.99
N GLY A 29 20.53 -0.34 5.02
CA GLY A 29 19.37 -1.20 5.24
C GLY A 29 18.09 -0.46 5.57
N GLU A 30 18.06 0.88 5.46
CA GLU A 30 16.86 1.70 5.69
C GLU A 30 15.88 1.58 4.52
N LYS A 31 14.58 1.61 4.82
CA LYS A 31 13.53 1.73 3.82
C LYS A 31 13.14 3.20 3.65
N VAL A 32 13.27 3.69 2.42
CA VAL A 32 13.14 5.12 2.11
C VAL A 32 11.87 5.39 1.31
N ALA A 33 11.03 6.27 1.85
CA ALA A 33 9.96 6.90 1.08
C ALA A 33 10.39 8.33 0.72
N MET A 34 10.40 8.66 -0.57
CA MET A 34 10.71 9.99 -1.07
C MET A 34 9.43 10.73 -1.45
N LEU A 35 9.34 11.98 -1.04
CA LEU A 35 8.28 12.89 -1.45
C LEU A 35 8.90 14.04 -2.24
N GLY A 36 8.44 14.29 -3.46
CA GLY A 36 8.99 15.32 -4.34
C GLY A 36 8.01 15.81 -5.40
N ASP A 37 8.38 16.86 -6.15
CA ASP A 37 7.55 17.45 -7.20
C ASP A 37 7.51 16.64 -8.51
N GLY A 38 8.34 15.63 -8.61
CA GLY A 38 8.37 14.71 -9.75
C GLY A 38 9.19 15.17 -10.96
N LEU A 39 9.46 16.45 -11.13
CA LEU A 39 10.23 16.98 -12.26
C LEU A 39 11.74 16.91 -11.99
N ASN A 40 12.19 17.60 -10.97
CA ASN A 40 13.60 17.63 -10.59
C ASN A 40 14.00 16.41 -9.75
N ASP A 41 13.04 15.77 -9.12
CA ASP A 41 13.24 14.67 -8.16
C ASP A 41 13.01 13.28 -8.78
N ALA A 42 12.79 13.17 -10.11
CA ALA A 42 12.43 11.92 -10.79
C ALA A 42 13.43 10.78 -10.51
N GLY A 43 14.74 11.06 -10.52
CA GLY A 43 15.78 10.08 -10.23
C GLY A 43 15.74 9.60 -8.77
N ALA A 44 15.55 10.52 -7.83
CA ALA A 44 15.47 10.23 -6.41
C ALA A 44 14.16 9.48 -6.06
N LEU A 45 13.03 9.88 -6.66
CA LEU A 45 11.74 9.21 -6.52
C LEU A 45 11.83 7.75 -6.99
N LYS A 46 12.42 7.52 -8.17
CA LYS A 46 12.56 6.17 -8.72
C LYS A 46 13.54 5.30 -7.94
N GLN A 47 14.58 5.89 -7.34
CA GLN A 47 15.55 5.17 -6.52
C GLN A 47 14.97 4.76 -5.17
N SER A 48 14.06 5.54 -4.60
CA SER A 48 13.46 5.25 -3.30
C SER A 48 12.64 3.95 -3.32
N ASP A 49 12.43 3.32 -2.16
CA ASP A 49 11.55 2.15 -2.04
C ASP A 49 10.08 2.51 -2.31
N VAL A 50 9.69 3.76 -2.05
CA VAL A 50 8.39 4.34 -2.43
C VAL A 50 8.58 5.79 -2.84
N GLY A 51 8.32 6.09 -4.10
CA GLY A 51 8.33 7.45 -4.65
C GLY A 51 6.94 8.07 -4.65
N ILE A 52 6.77 9.19 -3.97
CA ILE A 52 5.50 9.93 -3.90
C ILE A 52 5.68 11.27 -4.62
N ALA A 53 5.09 11.41 -5.80
CA ALA A 53 5.05 12.69 -6.50
C ALA A 53 3.90 13.56 -5.97
N VAL A 54 4.21 14.81 -5.65
CA VAL A 54 3.22 15.82 -5.25
C VAL A 54 2.91 16.68 -6.48
N ALA A 55 1.68 16.66 -6.93
CA ALA A 55 1.22 17.47 -8.05
C ALA A 55 -0.04 18.24 -7.65
N ASP A 56 -0.13 19.51 -8.06
CA ASP A 56 -1.33 20.32 -7.86
C ASP A 56 -2.43 19.94 -8.84
N ASP A 57 -2.05 19.47 -10.03
CA ASP A 57 -2.94 18.92 -11.05
C ASP A 57 -2.58 17.47 -11.34
N THR A 58 -3.55 16.57 -11.20
CA THR A 58 -3.41 15.12 -11.47
C THR A 58 -3.12 14.79 -12.93
N ASN A 59 -3.23 15.76 -13.83
CA ASN A 59 -2.85 15.63 -15.23
C ASN A 59 -1.32 15.71 -15.46
N SER A 60 -0.55 16.13 -14.46
CA SER A 60 0.92 16.12 -14.50
C SER A 60 1.43 14.72 -14.16
N PHE A 61 1.33 13.82 -15.12
CA PHE A 61 1.82 12.44 -14.96
C PHE A 61 3.34 12.42 -14.83
N THR A 62 3.83 11.93 -13.70
CA THR A 62 5.25 11.70 -13.47
C THR A 62 5.52 10.19 -13.48
N PRO A 63 6.08 9.64 -14.56
CA PRO A 63 6.26 8.19 -14.71
C PRO A 63 7.24 7.56 -13.72
N SER A 64 7.92 8.38 -12.93
CA SER A 64 8.97 7.94 -11.98
C SER A 64 8.49 7.79 -10.54
N SER A 65 7.18 7.85 -10.29
CA SER A 65 6.62 7.74 -8.94
C SER A 65 5.65 6.57 -8.81
N ASP A 66 5.61 5.95 -7.62
CA ASP A 66 4.66 4.89 -7.28
C ASP A 66 3.30 5.44 -6.85
N VAL A 67 3.28 6.66 -6.31
CA VAL A 67 2.10 7.34 -5.82
C VAL A 67 2.09 8.79 -6.32
N ILE A 68 0.92 9.26 -6.73
CA ILE A 68 0.68 10.68 -7.02
C ILE A 68 -0.27 11.23 -5.95
N MET A 69 0.13 12.31 -5.30
CA MET A 69 -0.62 12.93 -4.23
C MET A 69 -0.86 14.41 -4.54
N ASN A 70 -2.09 14.87 -4.31
CA ASN A 70 -2.39 16.29 -4.42
C ASN A 70 -1.67 17.07 -3.29
N GLY A 71 -1.06 18.21 -3.62
CA GLY A 71 -0.29 19.04 -2.68
C GLY A 71 -1.06 19.42 -1.43
N GLN A 72 -2.36 19.70 -1.54
CA GLN A 72 -3.24 20.02 -0.41
C GLN A 72 -3.44 18.83 0.55
N LYS A 73 -3.25 17.59 0.07
CA LYS A 73 -3.43 16.35 0.84
C LYS A 73 -2.15 15.85 1.52
N VAL A 74 -1.01 16.46 1.28
CA VAL A 74 0.27 16.10 1.92
C VAL A 74 0.18 16.18 3.45
N VAL A 75 -0.61 17.11 3.98
CA VAL A 75 -0.85 17.24 5.43
C VAL A 75 -1.50 15.97 6.01
N GLU A 76 -2.23 15.24 5.20
CA GLU A 76 -2.92 14.00 5.61
C GLU A 76 -2.07 12.74 5.37
N LEU A 77 -0.81 12.84 4.95
CA LEU A 77 0.07 11.72 4.64
C LEU A 77 0.09 10.65 5.74
N ASN A 78 0.10 11.06 7.01
CA ASN A 78 0.05 10.14 8.14
C ASN A 78 -1.22 9.29 8.18
N LYS A 79 -2.37 9.83 7.74
CA LYS A 79 -3.63 9.09 7.64
C LYS A 79 -3.53 8.02 6.55
N TYR A 80 -2.94 8.37 5.39
CA TYR A 80 -2.71 7.41 4.30
C TYR A 80 -1.75 6.30 4.72
N LEU A 81 -0.64 6.62 5.38
CA LEU A 81 0.29 5.62 5.90
C LEU A 81 -0.36 4.69 6.93
N SER A 82 -1.23 5.22 7.78
CA SER A 82 -1.97 4.42 8.75
C SER A 82 -3.00 3.51 8.07
N LEU A 83 -3.71 4.02 7.06
CA LEU A 83 -4.63 3.23 6.26
C LEU A 83 -3.92 2.10 5.53
N THR A 84 -2.71 2.34 4.99
CA THR A 84 -1.91 1.31 4.32
C THR A 84 -1.51 0.19 5.29
N LYS A 85 -1.15 0.51 6.54
CA LYS A 85 -0.88 -0.51 7.57
C LYS A 85 -2.12 -1.35 7.90
N ASP A 86 -3.28 -0.69 8.03
CA ASP A 86 -4.55 -1.38 8.24
C ASP A 86 -4.93 -2.24 7.03
N ALA A 87 -4.73 -1.75 5.80
CA ALA A 87 -4.96 -2.50 4.57
C ALA A 87 -4.09 -3.76 4.51
N MET A 88 -2.81 -3.68 4.89
CA MET A 88 -1.93 -4.84 4.96
C MET A 88 -2.41 -5.88 5.98
N THR A 89 -3.00 -5.43 7.08
CA THR A 89 -3.62 -6.33 8.08
C THR A 89 -4.85 -7.02 7.50
N ILE A 90 -5.71 -6.28 6.78
CA ILE A 90 -6.87 -6.85 6.08
C ILE A 90 -6.43 -7.91 5.07
N VAL A 91 -5.39 -7.63 4.27
CA VAL A 91 -4.82 -8.59 3.32
C VAL A 91 -4.39 -9.89 4.00
N LYS A 92 -3.67 -9.80 5.13
CA LYS A 92 -3.25 -10.99 5.90
C LYS A 92 -4.45 -11.81 6.39
N PHE A 93 -5.49 -11.16 6.90
CA PHE A 93 -6.72 -11.87 7.30
C PHE A 93 -7.45 -12.48 6.12
N THR A 94 -7.48 -11.80 4.98
CA THR A 94 -8.07 -12.32 3.74
C THR A 94 -7.37 -13.59 3.29
N PHE A 95 -6.02 -13.61 3.32
CA PHE A 95 -5.26 -14.81 3.02
C PHE A 95 -5.52 -15.96 4.02
N ALA A 96 -5.63 -15.66 5.31
CA ALA A 96 -5.95 -16.65 6.32
C ALA A 96 -7.34 -17.29 6.09
N ILE A 97 -8.33 -16.49 5.75
CA ILE A 97 -9.68 -16.96 5.40
C ILE A 97 -9.62 -17.85 4.16
N SER A 98 -8.95 -17.39 3.10
CA SER A 98 -8.80 -18.17 1.86
C SER A 98 -8.07 -19.50 2.11
N PHE A 99 -7.01 -19.48 2.92
CA PHE A 99 -6.27 -20.69 3.30
C PHE A 99 -7.16 -21.67 4.08
N ALA A 100 -7.96 -21.19 5.03
CA ALA A 100 -8.88 -22.01 5.78
C ALA A 100 -9.91 -22.71 4.87
N TYR A 101 -10.49 -22.01 3.90
CA TYR A 101 -11.36 -22.60 2.90
C TYR A 101 -10.67 -23.70 2.08
N ASN A 102 -9.40 -23.47 1.69
CA ASN A 102 -8.63 -24.49 0.95
C ASN A 102 -8.36 -25.73 1.82
N VAL A 103 -8.00 -25.55 3.09
CA VAL A 103 -7.78 -26.67 4.02
C VAL A 103 -9.08 -27.49 4.20
N VAL A 104 -10.21 -26.82 4.42
CA VAL A 104 -11.52 -27.48 4.56
C VAL A 104 -11.88 -28.22 3.28
N GLY A 105 -11.78 -27.58 2.12
CA GLY A 105 -12.09 -28.20 0.83
C GLY A 105 -11.21 -29.44 0.53
N LEU A 106 -9.90 -29.31 0.80
CA LEU A 106 -8.96 -30.42 0.63
C LEU A 106 -9.28 -31.57 1.59
N SER A 107 -9.62 -31.28 2.84
CA SER A 107 -10.01 -32.31 3.81
C SER A 107 -11.25 -33.08 3.37
N ILE A 108 -12.28 -32.40 2.87
CA ILE A 108 -13.49 -33.03 2.34
C ILE A 108 -13.16 -33.89 1.12
N ALA A 109 -12.25 -33.43 0.25
CA ALA A 109 -11.82 -34.17 -0.94
C ALA A 109 -11.06 -35.45 -0.57
N VAL A 110 -10.11 -35.39 0.36
CA VAL A 110 -9.30 -36.54 0.81
C VAL A 110 -10.18 -37.60 1.50
N LEU A 111 -11.19 -37.16 2.25
CA LEU A 111 -12.14 -38.04 2.90
C LEU A 111 -13.16 -38.70 1.93
N GLY A 112 -13.10 -38.37 0.64
CA GLY A 112 -13.98 -38.92 -0.38
C GLY A 112 -15.40 -38.31 -0.41
N TYR A 113 -15.65 -37.25 0.35
CA TYR A 113 -16.95 -36.56 0.40
C TYR A 113 -17.11 -35.47 -0.65
N MET A 114 -16.12 -35.23 -1.50
CA MET A 114 -16.15 -34.21 -2.53
C MET A 114 -16.99 -34.66 -3.73
N SER A 115 -18.24 -34.30 -3.75
CA SER A 115 -19.07 -34.44 -4.95
C SER A 115 -18.95 -33.22 -5.87
N PRO A 116 -19.25 -33.31 -7.18
CA PRO A 116 -19.29 -32.15 -8.07
C PRO A 116 -20.20 -31.03 -7.57
N LEU A 117 -21.31 -31.38 -6.92
CA LEU A 117 -22.24 -30.41 -6.33
C LEU A 117 -21.60 -29.66 -5.16
N VAL A 118 -20.90 -30.34 -4.25
CA VAL A 118 -20.19 -29.74 -3.11
C VAL A 118 -19.11 -28.80 -3.62
N ALA A 119 -18.32 -29.17 -4.61
CA ALA A 119 -17.32 -28.32 -5.21
C ALA A 119 -17.93 -27.06 -5.87
N ALA A 120 -19.03 -27.23 -6.61
CA ALA A 120 -19.72 -26.14 -7.28
C ALA A 120 -20.29 -25.08 -6.31
N ILE A 121 -20.58 -25.47 -5.07
CA ILE A 121 -21.09 -24.58 -4.02
C ILE A 121 -19.92 -23.95 -3.23
N LEU A 122 -18.92 -24.74 -2.84
CA LEU A 122 -17.80 -24.28 -2.01
C LEU A 122 -16.96 -23.21 -2.69
N MET A 123 -16.68 -23.33 -3.98
CA MET A 123 -15.82 -22.38 -4.70
C MET A 123 -16.43 -20.97 -4.78
N PRO A 124 -17.67 -20.75 -5.22
CA PRO A 124 -18.29 -19.43 -5.22
C PRO A 124 -18.43 -18.83 -3.82
N ILE A 125 -18.81 -19.64 -2.82
CA ILE A 125 -18.99 -19.18 -1.44
C ILE A 125 -17.67 -18.63 -0.89
N SER A 126 -16.55 -19.33 -1.09
CA SER A 126 -15.25 -18.86 -0.63
C SER A 126 -14.87 -17.52 -1.25
N SER A 127 -15.06 -17.36 -2.56
CA SER A 127 -14.76 -16.12 -3.28
C SER A 127 -15.65 -14.96 -2.83
N ILE A 128 -16.96 -15.19 -2.68
CA ILE A 128 -17.91 -14.18 -2.20
C ILE A 128 -17.56 -13.74 -0.77
N THR A 129 -17.22 -14.69 0.09
CA THR A 129 -16.83 -14.39 1.48
C THR A 129 -15.58 -13.53 1.54
N VAL A 130 -14.55 -13.85 0.76
CA VAL A 130 -13.30 -13.08 0.68
C VAL A 130 -13.57 -11.67 0.17
N VAL A 131 -14.33 -11.52 -0.91
CA VAL A 131 -14.66 -10.20 -1.47
C VAL A 131 -15.50 -9.37 -0.50
N ALA A 132 -16.54 -9.97 0.08
CA ALA A 132 -17.41 -9.28 1.05
C ALA A 132 -16.63 -8.84 2.29
N PHE A 133 -15.78 -9.71 2.85
CA PHE A 133 -14.93 -9.37 3.99
C PHE A 133 -13.96 -8.23 3.66
N THR A 134 -13.23 -8.34 2.55
CA THR A 134 -12.24 -7.35 2.17
C THR A 134 -12.88 -5.98 1.91
N SER A 135 -14.01 -5.96 1.20
CA SER A 135 -14.74 -4.72 0.90
C SER A 135 -15.29 -4.07 2.18
N ALA A 136 -15.93 -4.84 3.04
CA ALA A 136 -16.50 -4.34 4.30
C ALA A 136 -15.39 -3.83 5.24
N ALA A 137 -14.32 -4.60 5.41
CA ALA A 137 -13.20 -4.23 6.28
C ALA A 137 -12.49 -2.95 5.78
N THR A 138 -12.24 -2.84 4.48
CA THR A 138 -11.64 -1.65 3.88
C THR A 138 -12.55 -0.43 4.03
N TRP A 139 -13.85 -0.57 3.77
CA TRP A 139 -14.82 0.50 3.94
C TRP A 139 -14.89 1.01 5.39
N LEU A 140 -14.96 0.10 6.36
CA LEU A 140 -14.98 0.46 7.78
C LEU A 140 -13.69 1.17 8.23
N ARG A 141 -12.54 0.74 7.71
CA ARG A 141 -11.26 1.35 8.05
C ARG A 141 -11.08 2.71 7.38
N SER A 142 -11.49 2.87 6.12
CA SER A 142 -11.40 4.15 5.43
C SER A 142 -12.24 5.23 6.12
N ARG A 143 -13.45 4.90 6.58
CA ARG A 143 -14.31 5.84 7.33
C ARG A 143 -13.69 6.33 8.64
N LYS A 144 -12.80 5.56 9.24
CA LYS A 144 -12.09 5.97 10.46
C LYS A 144 -11.12 7.12 10.21
N TYR A 145 -10.49 7.16 9.03
CA TYR A 145 -9.45 8.13 8.68
C TYR A 145 -9.98 9.30 7.86
N PHE A 146 -10.96 9.04 7.04
CA PHE A 146 -11.59 10.02 6.16
C PHE A 146 -13.07 10.08 6.51
N SER A 147 -13.52 11.21 7.06
CA SER A 147 -14.95 11.46 7.27
C SER A 147 -15.61 11.60 5.90
N ILE A 148 -16.14 10.50 5.38
CA ILE A 148 -16.96 10.45 4.17
C ILE A 148 -18.41 10.31 4.60
#